data_5ad67f6c6fd9d96b1095f422b2385845
#
_entry.id   5ad67f6c6fd9d96b1095f422b2385845
#
_cell.length_a   1.000
_cell.length_b   1.000
_cell.length_c   1.000
_cell.angle_alpha   90.00
_cell.angle_beta   90.00
_cell.angle_gamma   90.00
#
_symmetry.space_group_name_H-M   'P 1'
#
loop_
_entity.id
_entity.type
_entity.pdbx_description
1 polymer ?
#
loop_
_entity_poly.entity_id
_entity_poly.type
_entity_poly.pdbx_seq_one_letter_code
_entity_poly.pdbx_strand_id
1 'polypeptide(L)'
;ARSFAKAFTEMHGVHRVTSDPAESAYVMVNLWALAAEKAGTTEVLQVRDALIGVTFEGPAGLVEVGKNHHLSKTALIGQVLRDGSFEILESKGVIQPLPWSSLLPESRGYRCNWSLDRPDAGKFKQ
;
A
#
# COMPACT_ATOMS: atom_id res chain seq x y z
N ALA A 1 8.11 -12.05 4.28
CA ALA A 1 8.77 -11.92 2.96
C ALA A 1 9.21 -13.26 2.37
N ARG A 2 10.08 -14.03 3.03
CA ARG A 2 10.66 -15.28 2.46
C ARG A 2 9.62 -16.35 2.12
N SER A 3 8.59 -16.55 2.96
CA SER A 3 7.52 -17.52 2.71
C SER A 3 6.69 -17.16 1.48
N PHE A 4 6.36 -15.89 1.31
CA PHE A 4 5.64 -15.37 0.14
C PHE A 4 6.47 -15.57 -1.15
N ALA A 5 7.74 -15.19 -1.14
CA ALA A 5 8.62 -15.36 -2.30
C ALA A 5 8.79 -16.85 -2.67
N LYS A 6 8.91 -17.73 -1.67
CA LYS A 6 8.98 -19.19 -1.89
C LYS A 6 7.71 -19.72 -2.53
N ALA A 7 6.54 -19.40 -1.96
CA ALA A 7 5.25 -19.84 -2.51
C ALA A 7 5.03 -19.33 -3.94
N PHE A 8 5.42 -18.08 -4.21
CA PHE A 8 5.35 -17.50 -5.55
C PHE A 8 6.23 -18.27 -6.55
N THR A 9 7.47 -18.59 -6.17
CA THR A 9 8.41 -19.33 -7.01
C THR A 9 7.94 -20.78 -7.25
N GLU A 10 7.37 -21.43 -6.24
CA GLU A 10 6.80 -22.78 -6.36
C GLU A 10 5.60 -22.80 -7.32
N MET A 11 4.78 -21.76 -7.33
CA MET A 11 3.60 -21.64 -8.19
C MET A 11 3.94 -21.25 -9.64
N HIS A 12 4.91 -20.35 -9.82
CA HIS A 12 5.18 -19.70 -11.11
C HIS A 12 6.51 -20.10 -11.77
N GLY A 13 7.30 -20.93 -11.11
CA GLY A 13 8.61 -21.43 -11.58
C GLY A 13 9.81 -20.65 -11.04
N VAL A 14 10.94 -21.35 -10.95
CA VAL A 14 12.18 -20.86 -10.30
C VAL A 14 12.82 -19.63 -10.95
N HIS A 15 12.45 -19.31 -12.18
CA HIS A 15 12.95 -18.13 -12.89
C HIS A 15 12.06 -16.88 -12.69
N ARG A 16 10.99 -17.01 -11.92
CA ARG A 16 10.10 -15.89 -11.61
C ARG A 16 10.45 -15.29 -10.25
N VAL A 17 10.60 -13.98 -10.23
CA VAL A 17 10.86 -13.21 -9.01
C VAL A 17 9.64 -12.38 -8.64
N THR A 18 9.47 -12.16 -7.35
CA THR A 18 8.46 -11.23 -6.83
C THR A 18 8.88 -9.79 -7.08
N SER A 19 7.92 -8.89 -7.09
CA SER A 19 8.13 -7.45 -7.21
C SER A 19 7.22 -6.71 -6.23
N ASP A 20 7.47 -5.43 -6.00
CA ASP A 20 6.60 -4.60 -5.16
C ASP A 20 5.14 -4.57 -5.68
N PRO A 21 4.86 -4.42 -7.00
CA PRO A 21 3.50 -4.56 -7.50
C PRO A 21 2.86 -5.93 -7.25
N ALA A 22 3.62 -7.03 -7.30
CA ALA A 22 3.09 -8.36 -7.01
C ALA A 22 2.71 -8.51 -5.53
N GLU A 23 3.55 -8.01 -4.63
CA GLU A 23 3.25 -7.96 -3.19
C GLU A 23 2.04 -7.07 -2.90
N SER A 24 1.98 -5.91 -3.52
CA SER A 24 0.87 -4.97 -3.36
C SER A 24 -0.47 -5.56 -3.82
N ALA A 25 -0.48 -6.29 -4.94
CA ALA A 25 -1.68 -6.98 -5.41
C ALA A 25 -2.15 -8.06 -4.43
N TYR A 26 -1.22 -8.84 -3.89
CA TYR A 26 -1.53 -9.84 -2.86
C TYR A 26 -2.13 -9.20 -1.61
N VAL A 27 -1.53 -8.14 -1.11
CA VAL A 27 -2.01 -7.39 0.06
C VAL A 27 -3.40 -6.81 -0.19
N MET A 28 -3.64 -6.21 -1.37
CA MET A 28 -4.93 -5.61 -1.71
C MET A 28 -6.08 -6.62 -1.73
N VAL A 29 -5.87 -7.82 -2.28
CA VAL A 29 -6.92 -8.86 -2.30
C VAL A 29 -7.27 -9.31 -0.88
N ASN A 30 -6.27 -9.48 -0.01
CA ASN A 30 -6.51 -9.86 1.40
C ASN A 30 -7.21 -8.75 2.18
N LEU A 31 -6.82 -7.49 2.02
CA LEU A 31 -7.51 -6.36 2.64
C LEU A 31 -8.95 -6.24 2.17
N TRP A 32 -9.21 -6.45 0.87
CA TRP A 32 -10.57 -6.46 0.34
C TRP A 32 -11.41 -7.59 0.96
N ALA A 33 -10.87 -8.80 1.07
CA ALA A 33 -11.57 -9.92 1.67
C ALA A 33 -11.95 -9.63 3.14
N LEU A 34 -10.98 -9.13 3.93
CA LEU A 34 -11.21 -8.73 5.32
C LEU A 34 -12.27 -7.61 5.44
N ALA A 35 -12.25 -6.66 4.50
CA ALA A 35 -13.25 -5.58 4.49
C ALA A 35 -14.64 -6.09 4.11
N ALA A 36 -14.73 -7.03 3.16
CA ALA A 36 -15.99 -7.66 2.77
C ALA A 36 -16.59 -8.50 3.92
N GLU A 37 -15.74 -9.25 4.63
CA GLU A 37 -16.15 -9.95 5.86
C GLU A 37 -16.66 -8.98 6.93
N LYS A 38 -15.93 -7.89 7.17
CA LYS A 38 -16.31 -6.84 8.12
C LYS A 38 -17.62 -6.16 7.73
N ALA A 39 -17.85 -5.93 6.44
CA ALA A 39 -19.08 -5.33 5.91
C ALA A 39 -20.25 -6.32 5.86
N GLY A 40 -20.00 -7.63 5.87
CA GLY A 40 -21.00 -8.67 5.66
C GLY A 40 -21.59 -8.70 4.24
N THR A 41 -20.91 -8.09 3.26
CA THR A 41 -21.39 -7.93 1.88
C THR A 41 -20.23 -7.64 0.94
N THR A 42 -20.48 -7.82 -0.38
CA THR A 42 -19.53 -7.44 -1.44
C THR A 42 -19.95 -6.13 -2.17
N GLU A 43 -20.95 -5.44 -1.64
CA GLU A 43 -21.39 -4.14 -2.20
C GLU A 43 -20.26 -3.09 -2.11
N VAL A 44 -19.94 -2.47 -3.23
CA VAL A 44 -18.74 -1.63 -3.42
C VAL A 44 -18.63 -0.52 -2.38
N LEU A 45 -19.69 0.23 -2.12
CA LEU A 45 -19.65 1.35 -1.20
C LEU A 45 -19.49 0.89 0.25
N GLN A 46 -20.15 -0.21 0.63
CA GLN A 46 -20.06 -0.76 1.98
C GLN A 46 -18.67 -1.36 2.25
N VAL A 47 -18.11 -2.09 1.30
CA VAL A 47 -16.74 -2.62 1.40
C VAL A 47 -15.71 -1.49 1.44
N ARG A 48 -15.86 -0.47 0.60
CA ARG A 48 -15.00 0.71 0.60
C ARG A 48 -14.97 1.38 1.98
N ASP A 49 -16.12 1.60 2.57
CA ASP A 49 -16.21 2.26 3.88
C ASP A 49 -15.67 1.36 5.00
N ALA A 50 -15.90 0.05 4.90
CA ALA A 50 -15.37 -0.94 5.83
C ALA A 50 -13.85 -1.11 5.77
N LEU A 51 -13.21 -0.80 4.61
CA LEU A 51 -11.76 -0.87 4.42
C LEU A 51 -10.99 0.02 5.41
N ILE A 52 -11.55 1.18 5.79
CA ILE A 52 -10.86 2.12 6.68
C ILE A 52 -10.55 1.44 8.03
N GLY A 53 -9.28 1.47 8.42
CA GLY A 53 -8.77 0.85 9.64
C GLY A 53 -8.59 -0.67 9.55
N VAL A 54 -8.79 -1.29 8.38
CA VAL A 54 -8.46 -2.72 8.20
C VAL A 54 -6.95 -2.87 8.19
N THR A 55 -6.47 -3.88 8.92
CA THR A 55 -5.05 -4.23 9.01
C THR A 55 -4.80 -5.61 8.42
N PHE A 56 -3.61 -5.83 7.87
CA PHE A 56 -3.18 -7.11 7.36
C PHE A 56 -1.68 -7.30 7.57
N GLU A 57 -1.28 -8.47 8.08
CA GLU A 57 0.13 -8.86 8.20
C GLU A 57 0.59 -9.43 6.85
N GLY A 58 1.11 -8.55 6.00
CA GLY A 58 1.60 -8.87 4.67
C GLY A 58 3.05 -9.37 4.63
N PRO A 59 3.56 -9.70 3.44
CA PRO A 59 4.93 -10.16 3.27
C PRO A 59 5.99 -9.16 3.76
N ALA A 60 5.72 -7.87 3.64
CA ALA A 60 6.59 -6.78 4.07
C ALA A 60 6.29 -6.27 5.50
N GLY A 61 5.38 -6.92 6.22
CA GLY A 61 4.96 -6.56 7.58
C GLY A 61 3.52 -6.04 7.64
N LEU A 62 3.17 -5.51 8.82
CA LEU A 62 1.83 -5.00 9.07
C LEU A 62 1.55 -3.75 8.21
N VAL A 63 0.38 -3.76 7.57
CA VAL A 63 -0.18 -2.61 6.86
C VAL A 63 -1.54 -2.24 7.44
N GLU A 64 -1.93 -0.99 7.31
CA GLU A 64 -3.25 -0.49 7.72
C GLU A 64 -3.80 0.46 6.66
N VAL A 65 -5.09 0.35 6.38
CA VAL A 65 -5.79 1.26 5.45
C VAL A 65 -6.17 2.55 6.18
N GLY A 66 -5.58 3.65 5.76
CA GLY A 66 -5.88 4.98 6.29
C GLY A 66 -7.21 5.55 5.78
N LYS A 67 -7.67 6.65 6.39
CA LYS A 67 -8.89 7.36 5.99
C LYS A 67 -8.89 7.86 4.54
N ASN A 68 -7.71 8.02 3.95
CA ASN A 68 -7.51 8.41 2.56
C ASN A 68 -7.40 7.21 1.60
N HIS A 69 -7.69 6.00 2.07
CA HIS A 69 -7.59 4.72 1.35
C HIS A 69 -6.19 4.37 0.85
N HIS A 70 -5.15 4.97 1.43
CA HIS A 70 -3.77 4.56 1.23
C HIS A 70 -3.30 3.73 2.42
N LEU A 71 -2.22 2.96 2.20
CA LEU A 71 -1.67 2.09 3.25
C LEU A 71 -0.57 2.80 4.03
N SER A 72 -0.59 2.64 5.36
CA SER A 72 0.64 2.76 6.14
C SER A 72 1.50 1.54 5.89
N LYS A 73 2.80 1.73 5.69
CA LYS A 73 3.74 0.65 5.34
C LYS A 73 5.12 0.93 5.90
N THR A 74 5.85 -0.11 6.28
CA THR A 74 7.25 0.04 6.67
C THR A 74 8.11 0.42 5.47
N ALA A 75 8.86 1.51 5.60
CA ALA A 75 9.83 1.94 4.59
C ALA A 75 11.22 1.41 4.94
N LEU A 76 11.85 0.78 3.97
CA LEU A 76 13.19 0.22 4.08
C LEU A 76 14.13 0.87 3.07
N ILE A 77 15.38 1.10 3.49
CA ILE A 77 16.46 1.47 2.60
C ILE A 77 17.36 0.25 2.45
N GLY A 78 17.53 -0.22 1.22
CA GLY A 78 18.35 -1.38 0.92
C GLY A 78 19.39 -1.09 -0.15
N GLN A 79 20.46 -1.88 -0.13
CA GLN A 79 21.50 -1.90 -1.15
C GLN A 79 21.36 -3.17 -1.98
N VAL A 80 21.38 -3.02 -3.31
CA VAL A 80 21.42 -4.16 -4.23
C VAL A 80 22.80 -4.83 -4.16
N LEU A 81 22.81 -6.15 -4.03
CA LEU A 81 24.01 -6.96 -4.05
C LEU A 81 24.30 -7.51 -5.45
N ARG A 82 25.52 -8.07 -5.63
CA ARG A 82 25.96 -8.60 -6.94
C ARG A 82 25.11 -9.78 -7.46
N ASP A 83 24.50 -10.54 -6.56
CA ASP A 83 23.61 -11.66 -6.87
C ASP A 83 22.15 -11.23 -7.15
N GLY A 84 21.88 -9.90 -7.14
CA GLY A 84 20.54 -9.33 -7.34
C GLY A 84 19.66 -9.31 -6.09
N SER A 85 20.15 -9.80 -4.95
CA SER A 85 19.46 -9.68 -3.67
C SER A 85 19.64 -8.29 -3.06
N PHE A 86 18.94 -8.01 -1.95
CA PHE A 86 19.03 -6.76 -1.21
C PHE A 86 19.49 -6.99 0.22
N GLU A 87 20.45 -6.18 0.64
CA GLU A 87 20.79 -6.00 2.04
C GLU A 87 20.03 -4.79 2.60
N ILE A 88 19.33 -4.97 3.71
CA ILE A 88 18.63 -3.86 4.37
C ILE A 88 19.64 -3.06 5.18
N LEU A 89 19.86 -1.81 4.81
CA LEU A 89 20.78 -0.90 5.50
C LEU A 89 20.07 -0.15 6.63
N GLU A 90 18.80 0.23 6.42
CA GLU A 90 18.06 1.02 7.39
C GLU A 90 16.56 0.75 7.29
N SER A 91 15.88 0.74 8.44
CA SER A 91 14.42 0.79 8.51
C SER A 91 13.98 2.16 9.04
N LYS A 92 13.12 2.83 8.29
CA LYS A 92 12.48 4.09 8.71
C LYS A 92 11.22 3.87 9.53
N GLY A 93 10.90 2.61 9.85
CA GLY A 93 9.66 2.26 10.53
C GLY A 93 8.42 2.45 9.66
N VAL A 94 7.26 2.49 10.30
CA VAL A 94 5.98 2.66 9.61
C VAL A 94 5.81 4.11 9.16
N ILE A 95 5.61 4.30 7.87
CA ILE A 95 5.33 5.60 7.25
C ILE A 95 3.82 5.73 7.04
N GLN A 96 3.26 6.85 7.49
CA GLN A 96 1.86 7.19 7.25
C GLN A 96 1.68 7.73 5.82
N PRO A 97 0.60 7.36 5.14
CA PRO A 97 0.38 7.77 3.77
C PRO A 97 0.03 9.26 3.69
N LEU A 98 0.83 10.01 2.95
CA LEU A 98 0.63 11.42 2.67
C LEU A 98 0.61 11.62 1.15
N PRO A 99 -0.57 11.63 0.51
CA PRO A 99 -0.69 11.81 -0.95
C PRO A 99 -0.08 13.13 -1.45
N TRP A 100 -0.10 14.17 -0.58
CA TRP A 100 0.55 15.45 -0.81
C TRP A 100 1.49 15.75 0.35
N SER A 101 2.77 15.45 0.16
CA SER A 101 3.78 15.63 1.21
C SER A 101 4.02 17.11 1.49
N SER A 102 3.90 17.50 2.76
CA SER A 102 4.26 18.85 3.23
C SER A 102 5.77 19.12 3.20
N LEU A 103 6.59 18.07 2.99
CA LEU A 103 8.04 18.19 2.83
C LEU A 103 8.44 18.74 1.46
N LEU A 104 7.56 18.59 0.46
CA LEU A 104 7.76 19.15 -0.87
C LEU A 104 7.12 20.53 -0.95
N PRO A 105 7.89 21.60 -1.24
CA PRO A 105 7.36 22.96 -1.30
C PRO A 105 6.16 23.09 -2.25
N GLU A 106 6.20 22.39 -3.39
CA GLU A 106 5.16 22.40 -4.42
C GLU A 106 3.85 21.75 -3.96
N SER A 107 3.92 20.88 -2.96
CA SER A 107 2.75 20.17 -2.40
C SER A 107 2.20 20.82 -1.15
N ARG A 108 2.95 21.73 -0.55
CA ARG A 108 2.59 22.35 0.72
C ARG A 108 1.30 23.16 0.61
N GLY A 109 0.35 22.88 1.50
CA GLY A 109 -0.94 23.56 1.53
C GLY A 109 -1.92 23.07 0.46
N TYR A 110 -1.62 21.97 -0.25
CA TYR A 110 -2.54 21.34 -1.19
C TYR A 110 -3.04 20.00 -0.67
N ARG A 111 -4.19 19.61 -1.16
CA ARG A 111 -4.75 18.26 -1.02
C ARG A 111 -5.31 17.79 -2.36
N CYS A 112 -5.31 16.49 -2.59
CA CYS A 112 -5.98 15.89 -3.73
C CYS A 112 -7.49 15.85 -3.48
N ASN A 113 -8.25 16.46 -4.37
CA ASN A 113 -9.72 16.40 -4.35
C ASN A 113 -10.25 16.47 -5.79
N TRP A 114 -10.96 15.42 -6.20
CA TRP A 114 -11.52 15.27 -7.55
C TRP A 114 -13.03 15.40 -7.56
N SER A 115 -13.60 16.20 -6.66
CA SER A 115 -15.04 16.47 -6.66
C SER A 115 -15.45 17.14 -7.96
N LEU A 116 -16.50 16.62 -8.59
CA LEU A 116 -17.00 17.08 -9.89
C LEU A 116 -17.62 18.49 -9.85
N ASP A 117 -17.99 18.97 -8.67
CA ASP A 117 -18.54 20.30 -8.42
C ASP A 117 -17.47 21.40 -8.37
N ARG A 118 -16.21 21.03 -8.58
CA ARG A 118 -15.07 21.97 -8.56
C ARG A 118 -14.43 22.13 -9.92
N PRO A 119 -14.33 23.37 -10.44
CA PRO A 119 -13.75 23.61 -11.77
C PRO A 119 -12.24 23.38 -11.84
N ASP A 120 -11.55 23.39 -10.69
CA ASP A 120 -10.11 23.18 -10.54
C ASP A 120 -9.81 21.79 -9.94
N ALA A 121 -10.60 20.78 -10.31
CA ALA A 121 -10.48 19.43 -9.79
C ALA A 121 -9.03 18.91 -9.76
N GLY A 122 -8.66 18.25 -8.66
CA GLY A 122 -7.37 17.59 -8.45
C GLY A 122 -6.43 18.27 -7.48
N LYS A 123 -6.30 19.60 -7.47
CA LYS A 123 -5.34 20.33 -6.64
C LYS A 123 -5.99 21.51 -5.93
N PHE A 124 -6.11 21.45 -4.61
CA PHE A 124 -6.71 22.53 -3.81
C PHE A 124 -5.80 22.93 -2.67
N LYS A 125 -5.75 24.22 -2.38
CA LYS A 125 -5.17 24.71 -1.12
C LYS A 125 -6.04 24.26 0.05
N GLN A 126 -5.39 23.87 1.13
CA GLN A 126 -6.02 23.59 2.41
C GLN A 126 -6.46 24.88 3.09
#